data_d06a14da7a3075c0733d58c9d12c814e
#
_entry.id   d06a14da7a3075c0733d58c9d12c814e
#
_cell.length_a   1.000
_cell.length_b   1.000
_cell.length_c   1.000
_cell.angle_alpha   90.00
_cell.angle_beta   90.00
_cell.angle_gamma   90.00
#
_symmetry.space_group_name_H-M   'P 1'
#
loop_
_entity.id
_entity.type
_entity.pdbx_description
1 polymer ?
#
loop_
_entity_poly.entity_id
_entity_poly.type
_entity_poly.pdbx_seq_one_letter_code
_entity_poly.pdbx_strand_id
1 'polypeptide(L)'
;MDTVADIAINWLENTNIDGFRHDATKHIPDEFWKTITRRAKAKVNPSRQQNIFQIGESFGSYEFIKSYVNNGMLDSQFNFELFFTLRRIFVEKESDFADLKMALEKSLSIYGYNNLMGNIMDSHDQVRMMAYLDGDLDFSDNGTERA
;
A
#
# COMPACT_ATOMS: atom_id res chain seq x y z
N MET A 1 9.52 15.32 -14.18
CA MET A 1 8.50 14.26 -14.02
C MET A 1 8.44 13.31 -15.22
N ASP A 2 8.47 13.84 -16.43
CA ASP A 2 8.37 13.00 -17.64
C ASP A 2 9.48 11.97 -17.77
N THR A 3 10.72 12.33 -17.53
CA THR A 3 11.87 11.42 -17.62
C THR A 3 11.75 10.21 -16.68
N VAL A 4 11.29 10.42 -15.43
CA VAL A 4 11.13 9.32 -14.46
C VAL A 4 9.98 8.40 -14.88
N ALA A 5 8.88 8.97 -15.38
CA ALA A 5 7.78 8.19 -15.92
C ALA A 5 8.23 7.38 -17.16
N ASP A 6 9.06 7.94 -18.03
CA ASP A 6 9.60 7.21 -19.19
C ASP A 6 10.51 6.04 -18.77
N ILE A 7 11.33 6.22 -17.74
CA ILE A 7 12.15 5.14 -17.16
C ILE A 7 11.26 4.01 -16.65
N ALA A 8 10.20 4.35 -15.88
CA ALA A 8 9.27 3.34 -15.36
C ALA A 8 8.55 2.58 -16.49
N ILE A 9 8.11 3.28 -17.54
CA ILE A 9 7.51 2.64 -18.71
C ILE A 9 8.52 1.74 -19.44
N ASN A 10 9.76 2.19 -19.59
CA ASN A 10 10.80 1.37 -20.20
C ASN A 10 11.07 0.07 -19.42
N TRP A 11 11.04 0.10 -18.09
CA TRP A 11 11.09 -1.12 -17.28
C TRP A 11 9.94 -2.07 -17.58
N LEU A 12 8.71 -1.55 -17.62
CA LEU A 12 7.53 -2.35 -17.94
C LEU A 12 7.61 -2.95 -19.37
N GLU A 13 8.11 -2.20 -20.35
CA GLU A 13 8.19 -2.67 -21.74
C GLU A 13 9.27 -3.72 -21.94
N ASN A 14 10.37 -3.65 -21.21
CA ASN A 14 11.55 -4.49 -21.42
C ASN A 14 11.72 -5.63 -20.41
N THR A 15 10.80 -5.77 -19.46
CA THR A 15 10.81 -6.83 -18.47
C THR A 15 9.42 -7.47 -18.32
N ASN A 16 9.36 -8.62 -17.68
CA ASN A 16 8.10 -9.32 -17.42
C ASN A 16 7.52 -9.00 -16.03
N ILE A 17 7.86 -7.84 -15.43
CA ILE A 17 7.26 -7.43 -14.17
C ILE A 17 5.78 -7.10 -14.35
N ASP A 18 4.96 -7.46 -13.37
CA ASP A 18 3.50 -7.28 -13.42
C ASP A 18 3.03 -5.88 -13.01
N GLY A 19 3.93 -5.07 -12.48
CA GLY A 19 3.63 -3.71 -12.05
C GLY A 19 4.64 -3.15 -11.06
N PHE A 20 4.19 -2.24 -10.19
CA PHE A 20 5.05 -1.56 -9.23
C PHE A 20 4.43 -1.50 -7.83
N ARG A 21 5.27 -1.63 -6.82
CA ARG A 21 5.04 -1.05 -5.51
C ARG A 21 5.72 0.32 -5.46
N HIS A 22 4.94 1.36 -5.24
CA HIS A 22 5.41 2.73 -5.12
C HIS A 22 5.61 3.11 -3.67
N ASP A 23 6.85 3.44 -3.35
CA ASP A 23 7.25 3.93 -2.04
C ASP A 23 6.76 5.34 -1.79
N ALA A 24 6.40 5.65 -0.53
CA ALA A 24 6.12 7.01 -0.06
C ALA A 24 5.22 7.85 -1.01
N THR A 25 4.15 7.24 -1.52
CA THR A 25 3.28 7.79 -2.57
C THR A 25 2.82 9.22 -2.29
N LYS A 26 2.54 9.53 -1.03
CA LYS A 26 2.05 10.85 -0.59
C LYS A 26 3.05 12.01 -0.77
N HIS A 27 4.31 11.70 -0.96
CA HIS A 27 5.36 12.70 -1.15
C HIS A 27 5.59 13.07 -2.62
N ILE A 28 4.90 12.39 -3.53
CA ILE A 28 4.99 12.61 -4.97
C ILE A 28 3.68 13.25 -5.46
N PRO A 29 3.74 14.30 -6.29
CA PRO A 29 2.54 14.95 -6.81
C PRO A 29 1.63 14.00 -7.58
N ASP A 30 0.31 14.16 -7.43
CA ASP A 30 -0.72 13.37 -8.11
C ASP A 30 -0.54 13.32 -9.64
N GLU A 31 -0.03 14.39 -10.23
CA GLU A 31 0.22 14.49 -11.67
C GLU A 31 1.25 13.46 -12.17
N PHE A 32 2.17 13.03 -11.30
CA PHE A 32 3.10 11.95 -11.62
C PHE A 32 2.35 10.61 -11.73
N TRP A 33 1.50 10.31 -10.75
CA TRP A 33 0.71 9.06 -10.73
C TRP A 33 -0.23 8.99 -11.92
N LYS A 34 -0.90 10.10 -12.23
CA LYS A 34 -1.75 10.21 -13.43
C LYS A 34 -0.95 10.00 -14.72
N THR A 35 0.26 10.53 -14.78
CA THR A 35 1.12 10.43 -15.95
C THR A 35 1.60 9.01 -16.18
N ILE A 36 2.14 8.33 -15.14
CA ILE A 36 2.64 6.96 -15.27
C ILE A 36 1.50 6.00 -15.62
N THR A 37 0.36 6.12 -14.95
CA THR A 37 -0.82 5.28 -15.20
C THR A 37 -1.36 5.46 -16.63
N ARG A 38 -1.48 6.69 -17.09
CA ARG A 38 -1.90 6.97 -18.47
C ARG A 38 -0.93 6.37 -19.49
N ARG A 39 0.38 6.52 -19.28
CA ARG A 39 1.41 5.96 -20.18
C ARG A 39 1.40 4.44 -20.18
N ALA A 40 1.28 3.81 -19.02
CA ALA A 40 1.19 2.37 -18.88
C ALA A 40 -0.03 1.81 -19.62
N LYS A 41 -1.19 2.43 -19.43
CA LYS A 41 -2.43 2.04 -20.13
C LYS A 41 -2.33 2.20 -21.66
N ALA A 42 -1.64 3.22 -22.12
CA ALA A 42 -1.52 3.49 -23.56
C ALA A 42 -0.45 2.63 -24.25
N LYS A 43 0.66 2.35 -23.59
CA LYS A 43 1.84 1.71 -24.22
C LYS A 43 2.02 0.26 -23.83
N VAL A 44 1.77 -0.09 -22.57
CA VAL A 44 2.11 -1.40 -21.99
C VAL A 44 0.92 -2.36 -22.02
N ASN A 45 -0.21 -1.96 -21.46
CA ASN A 45 -1.37 -2.84 -21.33
C ASN A 45 -1.86 -3.45 -22.66
N PRO A 46 -1.87 -2.72 -23.81
CA PRO A 46 -2.33 -3.30 -25.07
C PRO A 46 -1.48 -4.48 -25.57
N SER A 47 -0.22 -4.59 -25.14
CA SER A 47 0.68 -5.68 -25.51
C SER A 47 0.69 -6.85 -24.54
N ARG A 48 -0.07 -6.76 -23.45
CA ARG A 48 -0.11 -7.75 -22.39
C ARG A 48 -1.48 -8.43 -22.29
N GLN A 49 -1.50 -9.67 -21.79
CA GLN A 49 -2.73 -10.40 -21.52
C GLN A 49 -3.51 -9.86 -20.33
N GLN A 50 -2.80 -9.19 -19.40
CA GLN A 50 -3.39 -8.56 -18.21
C GLN A 50 -2.81 -7.17 -18.01
N ASN A 51 -3.59 -6.30 -17.39
CA ASN A 51 -3.15 -4.97 -17.03
C ASN A 51 -2.04 -5.03 -15.97
N ILE A 52 -1.11 -4.08 -16.04
CA ILE A 52 -0.15 -3.89 -14.95
C ILE A 52 -0.90 -3.49 -13.68
N PHE A 53 -0.34 -3.85 -12.52
CA PHE A 53 -0.90 -3.52 -11.22
C PHE A 53 0.02 -2.55 -10.46
N GLN A 54 -0.56 -1.48 -9.94
CA GLN A 54 0.18 -0.46 -9.19
C GLN A 54 -0.37 -0.34 -7.79
N ILE A 55 0.47 -0.68 -6.80
CA ILE A 55 0.15 -0.49 -5.40
C ILE A 55 1.04 0.59 -4.78
N GLY A 56 0.43 1.52 -4.07
CA GLY A 56 1.15 2.59 -3.39
C GLY A 56 1.29 2.37 -1.89
N GLU A 57 2.22 3.09 -1.30
CA GLU A 57 2.38 3.17 0.14
C GLU A 57 2.13 4.60 0.61
N SER A 58 1.13 4.73 1.49
CA SER A 58 0.84 6.00 2.18
C SER A 58 0.27 5.75 3.56
N PHE A 59 0.85 6.40 4.55
CA PHE A 59 0.23 6.51 5.88
C PHE A 59 -0.77 7.67 5.87
N GLY A 60 -2.00 7.43 6.31
CA GLY A 60 -3.04 8.46 6.38
C GLY A 60 -4.41 7.88 6.69
N SER A 61 -5.41 8.75 6.75
CA SER A 61 -6.80 8.33 6.95
C SER A 61 -7.31 7.47 5.79
N TYR A 62 -8.41 6.76 6.01
CA TYR A 62 -9.08 5.98 4.98
C TYR A 62 -9.37 6.81 3.72
N GLU A 63 -9.89 8.02 3.90
CA GLU A 63 -10.27 8.93 2.81
C GLU A 63 -9.03 9.40 2.04
N PHE A 64 -7.95 9.70 2.75
CA PHE A 64 -6.68 10.09 2.14
C PHE A 64 -6.09 8.96 1.31
N ILE A 65 -6.02 7.75 1.84
CA ILE A 65 -5.57 6.56 1.12
C ILE A 65 -6.46 6.30 -0.10
N LYS A 66 -7.79 6.38 0.08
CA LYS A 66 -8.75 6.18 -1.01
C LYS A 66 -8.58 7.17 -2.15
N SER A 67 -8.13 8.40 -1.90
CA SER A 67 -7.95 9.42 -2.93
C SER A 67 -6.99 8.98 -4.04
N TYR A 68 -6.00 8.15 -3.73
CA TYR A 68 -5.06 7.59 -4.71
C TYR A 68 -5.62 6.41 -5.50
N VAL A 69 -6.63 5.70 -4.96
CA VAL A 69 -7.15 4.46 -5.56
C VAL A 69 -8.28 4.78 -6.52
N ASN A 70 -7.93 4.94 -7.78
CA ASN A 70 -8.87 5.23 -8.85
C ASN A 70 -8.26 4.90 -10.22
N ASN A 71 -9.12 4.82 -11.24
CA ASN A 71 -8.72 4.46 -12.60
C ASN A 71 -7.70 5.40 -13.27
N GLY A 72 -7.48 6.58 -12.72
CA GLY A 72 -6.56 7.56 -13.28
C GLY A 72 -5.20 7.58 -12.59
N MET A 73 -5.07 6.93 -11.41
CA MET A 73 -3.87 6.93 -10.59
C MET A 73 -3.43 5.51 -10.27
N LEU A 74 -3.60 5.04 -9.04
CA LEU A 74 -3.15 3.73 -8.60
C LEU A 74 -4.31 2.73 -8.51
N ASP A 75 -4.01 1.46 -8.67
CA ASP A 75 -4.99 0.38 -8.55
C ASP A 75 -5.25 0.04 -7.09
N SER A 76 -4.26 0.25 -6.22
CA SER A 76 -4.28 -0.14 -4.81
C SER A 76 -3.40 0.75 -3.94
N GLN A 77 -3.64 0.66 -2.63
CA GLN A 77 -2.78 1.18 -1.57
C GLN A 77 -2.69 0.16 -0.43
N PHE A 78 -1.65 0.24 0.40
CA PHE A 78 -1.62 -0.52 1.65
C PHE A 78 -2.65 0.01 2.64
N ASN A 79 -3.35 -0.90 3.29
CA ASN A 79 -4.39 -0.60 4.28
C ASN A 79 -3.77 -0.49 5.68
N PHE A 80 -3.11 0.63 5.96
CA PHE A 80 -2.43 0.85 7.24
C PHE A 80 -3.38 0.95 8.43
N GLU A 81 -4.61 1.38 8.23
CA GLU A 81 -5.60 1.41 9.32
C GLU A 81 -5.90 -0.02 9.82
N LEU A 82 -6.02 -0.98 8.92
CA LEU A 82 -6.15 -2.38 9.29
C LEU A 82 -4.87 -2.93 9.94
N PHE A 83 -3.69 -2.57 9.41
CA PHE A 83 -2.41 -2.91 10.03
C PHE A 83 -2.32 -2.45 11.49
N PHE A 84 -2.63 -1.19 11.78
CA PHE A 84 -2.61 -0.67 13.14
C PHE A 84 -3.66 -1.33 14.04
N THR A 85 -4.82 -1.68 13.50
CA THR A 85 -5.83 -2.42 14.25
C THR A 85 -5.34 -3.81 14.64
N LEU A 86 -4.73 -4.54 13.71
CA LEU A 86 -4.13 -5.86 13.96
C LEU A 86 -3.02 -5.77 15.01
N ARG A 87 -2.17 -4.74 14.92
CA ARG A 87 -1.12 -4.50 15.91
C ARG A 87 -1.69 -4.26 17.31
N ARG A 88 -2.74 -3.42 17.45
CA ARG A 88 -3.41 -3.20 18.74
C ARG A 88 -3.99 -4.48 19.34
N ILE A 89 -4.50 -5.37 18.50
CA ILE A 89 -5.08 -6.64 18.97
C ILE A 89 -4.00 -7.61 19.43
N PHE A 90 -3.02 -7.88 18.57
CA PHE A 90 -2.09 -8.99 18.78
C PHE A 90 -0.87 -8.61 19.61
N VAL A 91 -0.37 -7.38 19.48
CA VAL A 91 0.86 -6.92 20.14
C VAL A 91 0.54 -6.12 21.41
N GLU A 92 -0.24 -5.06 21.27
CA GLU A 92 -0.54 -4.12 22.36
C GLU A 92 -1.60 -4.65 23.31
N LYS A 93 -2.46 -5.57 22.85
CA LYS A 93 -3.59 -6.15 23.60
C LYS A 93 -4.57 -5.10 24.13
N GLU A 94 -4.71 -3.99 23.39
CA GLU A 94 -5.56 -2.86 23.72
C GLU A 94 -6.89 -2.87 22.95
N SER A 95 -7.08 -3.82 22.04
CA SER A 95 -8.26 -3.97 21.18
C SER A 95 -8.66 -5.43 21.07
N ASP A 96 -9.86 -5.67 20.56
CA ASP A 96 -10.42 -7.01 20.40
C ASP A 96 -10.89 -7.28 18.95
N PHE A 97 -11.45 -8.47 18.72
CA PHE A 97 -11.96 -8.86 17.40
C PHE A 97 -13.23 -8.10 16.97
N ALA A 98 -13.93 -7.41 17.89
CA ALA A 98 -15.02 -6.52 17.51
C ALA A 98 -14.46 -5.26 16.81
N ASP A 99 -13.32 -4.74 17.28
CA ASP A 99 -12.62 -3.64 16.61
C ASP A 99 -12.10 -4.06 15.22
N LEU A 100 -11.60 -5.29 15.10
CA LEU A 100 -11.21 -5.82 13.79
C LEU A 100 -12.38 -5.88 12.82
N LYS A 101 -13.55 -6.35 13.29
CA LYS A 101 -14.76 -6.37 12.47
C LYS A 101 -15.13 -4.96 12.01
N MET A 102 -15.15 -3.99 12.92
CA MET A 102 -15.45 -2.59 12.60
C MET A 102 -14.45 -2.00 11.59
N ALA A 103 -13.16 -2.29 11.74
CA ALA A 103 -12.12 -1.84 10.82
C ALA A 103 -12.30 -2.44 9.41
N LEU A 104 -12.66 -3.71 9.32
CA LEU A 104 -12.94 -4.39 8.05
C LEU A 104 -14.21 -3.82 7.38
N GLU A 105 -15.29 -3.63 8.12
CA GLU A 105 -16.53 -3.05 7.62
C GLU A 105 -16.30 -1.62 7.13
N LYS A 106 -15.53 -0.82 7.87
CA LYS A 106 -15.14 0.53 7.47
C LYS A 106 -14.27 0.53 6.21
N SER A 107 -13.26 -0.33 6.15
CA SER A 107 -12.44 -0.51 4.95
C SER A 107 -13.30 -0.81 3.72
N LEU A 108 -14.22 -1.76 3.83
CA LEU A 108 -15.13 -2.12 2.74
C LEU A 108 -16.06 -0.99 2.34
N SER A 109 -16.55 -0.21 3.30
CA SER A 109 -17.45 0.91 3.02
C SER A 109 -16.75 2.05 2.26
N ILE A 110 -15.47 2.32 2.56
CA ILE A 110 -14.71 3.43 1.99
C ILE A 110 -14.01 3.01 0.70
N TYR A 111 -13.31 1.88 0.71
CA TYR A 111 -12.57 1.41 -0.46
C TYR A 111 -13.48 0.74 -1.49
N GLY A 112 -14.55 0.11 -1.04
CA GLY A 112 -15.49 -0.64 -1.89
C GLY A 112 -14.97 -2.04 -2.23
N TYR A 113 -15.88 -2.89 -2.68
CA TYR A 113 -15.58 -4.29 -3.03
C TYR A 113 -14.76 -4.46 -4.31
N ASN A 114 -14.73 -3.42 -5.16
CA ASN A 114 -14.06 -3.47 -6.46
C ASN A 114 -12.59 -3.04 -6.39
N ASN A 115 -12.11 -2.59 -5.25
CA ASN A 115 -10.72 -2.18 -5.07
C ASN A 115 -9.99 -3.20 -4.20
N LEU A 116 -8.99 -3.83 -4.78
CA LEU A 116 -8.10 -4.73 -4.04
C LEU A 116 -7.12 -3.89 -3.24
N MET A 117 -7.23 -3.92 -1.91
CA MET A 117 -6.32 -3.21 -1.02
C MET A 117 -5.20 -4.14 -0.53
N GLY A 118 -4.00 -3.61 -0.35
CA GLY A 118 -2.87 -4.32 0.23
C GLY A 118 -3.01 -4.45 1.75
N ASN A 119 -3.65 -5.52 2.21
CA ASN A 119 -3.73 -5.81 3.65
C ASN A 119 -2.41 -6.43 4.09
N ILE A 120 -1.76 -5.81 5.07
CA ILE A 120 -0.47 -6.23 5.61
C ILE A 120 -0.55 -6.42 7.13
N MET A 121 0.25 -7.32 7.66
CA MET A 121 0.47 -7.48 9.10
C MET A 121 1.88 -7.06 9.51
N ASP A 122 2.75 -6.82 8.54
CA ASP A 122 4.16 -6.52 8.74
C ASP A 122 4.70 -5.62 7.63
N SER A 123 5.79 -4.90 7.91
CA SER A 123 6.49 -4.03 6.98
C SER A 123 7.97 -4.00 7.29
N HIS A 124 8.82 -3.81 6.28
CA HIS A 124 10.26 -3.65 6.47
C HIS A 124 10.63 -2.32 7.17
N ASP A 125 9.69 -1.37 7.22
CA ASP A 125 9.87 -0.06 7.89
C ASP A 125 9.36 -0.06 9.33
N GLN A 126 8.92 -1.22 9.83
CA GLN A 126 8.41 -1.38 11.18
C GLN A 126 9.07 -2.58 11.85
N VAL A 127 9.08 -2.59 13.17
CA VAL A 127 9.47 -3.79 13.90
C VAL A 127 8.54 -4.93 13.53
N ARG A 128 9.11 -6.09 13.27
CA ARG A 128 8.37 -7.28 12.88
C ARG A 128 7.37 -7.69 13.96
N MET A 129 6.15 -8.00 13.57
CA MET A 129 5.11 -8.44 14.51
C MET A 129 5.57 -9.63 15.34
N MET A 130 6.26 -10.60 14.73
CA MET A 130 6.77 -11.77 15.43
C MET A 130 7.82 -11.42 16.48
N ALA A 131 8.65 -10.40 16.27
CA ALA A 131 9.63 -9.98 17.28
C ALA A 131 8.97 -9.48 18.58
N TYR A 132 7.79 -8.88 18.48
CA TYR A 132 6.99 -8.54 19.67
C TYR A 132 6.33 -9.77 20.30
N LEU A 133 5.80 -10.69 19.48
CA LEU A 133 5.07 -11.87 19.96
C LEU A 133 6.01 -12.90 20.62
N ASP A 134 7.23 -13.03 20.12
CA ASP A 134 8.25 -13.92 20.66
C ASP A 134 8.97 -13.32 21.89
N GLY A 135 8.68 -12.05 22.22
CA GLY A 135 9.28 -11.35 23.35
C GLY A 135 10.73 -10.88 23.13
N ASP A 136 11.18 -10.86 21.87
CA ASP A 136 12.50 -10.34 21.49
C ASP A 136 12.60 -8.82 21.70
N LEU A 137 11.46 -8.13 21.62
CA LEU A 137 11.32 -6.68 21.80
C LEU A 137 10.12 -6.39 22.69
N ASP A 138 10.27 -5.46 23.62
CA ASP A 138 9.15 -4.91 24.35
C ASP A 138 8.45 -3.83 23.49
N PHE A 139 7.15 -3.65 23.67
CA PHE A 139 6.38 -2.62 22.95
C PHE A 139 6.93 -1.19 23.17
N SER A 140 7.58 -0.97 24.32
CA SER A 140 8.28 0.29 24.64
C SER A 140 9.54 0.53 23.81
N ASP A 141 10.09 -0.49 23.16
CA ASP A 141 11.27 -0.38 22.31
C ASP A 141 10.90 0.25 20.98
N ASN A 142 11.33 1.48 20.76
CA ASN A 142 11.02 2.26 19.55
C ASN A 142 11.65 1.73 18.24
N GLY A 143 12.16 0.50 18.23
CA GLY A 143 12.72 -0.15 17.05
C GLY A 143 13.97 0.50 16.44
N THR A 144 14.43 1.64 17.01
CA THR A 144 15.57 2.41 16.51
C THR A 144 16.92 1.87 16.97
N GLU A 145 16.94 0.94 17.90
CA GLU A 145 18.21 0.43 18.50
C GLU A 145 18.75 -0.84 17.82
N ARG A 146 18.10 -1.37 16.78
CA ARG A 146 18.54 -2.59 16.07
C ARG A 146 18.53 -2.43 14.54
N ALA A 147 18.96 -1.29 14.05
CA ALA A 147 19.32 -1.13 12.64
C ALA A 147 20.82 -1.35 12.46
#